data_2ef45b81c737c5fa05ac90cb93a603d5
#
_entry.id   2ef45b81c737c5fa05ac90cb93a603d5
#
_cell.length_a   1.000
_cell.length_b   1.000
_cell.length_c   1.000
_cell.angle_alpha   90.00
_cell.angle_beta   90.00
_cell.angle_gamma   90.00
#
_symmetry.space_group_name_H-M   'P 1'
#
loop_
_entity.id
_entity.type
_entity.pdbx_description
1 polymer ?
#
loop_
_entity_poly.entity_id
_entity_poly.type
_entity_poly.pdbx_seq_one_letter_code
_entity_poly.pdbx_strand_id
1 'polypeptide(L)'
;MTTRYRKEPFRDVDRTLAVMGELARAEQTSPEVRRTADSLTRGLDHDKDRNNIATRIWLFLMREIRYLPDPNGTELVQSPVAVLESGHADCDGLATLAASMLSSIGIESGFRVVAWEKEDVYEHVYAI
;
A
#
# COMPACT_ATOMS: atom_id res chain seq x y z
N MET A 1 -3.04 2.26 -12.58
CA MET A 1 -2.88 1.00 -13.32
C MET A 1 -2.95 -0.18 -12.37
N THR A 2 -3.53 -1.27 -12.79
CA THR A 2 -3.73 -2.46 -11.97
C THR A 2 -3.11 -3.67 -12.65
N THR A 3 -2.36 -4.45 -11.87
CA THR A 3 -1.80 -5.71 -12.34
C THR A 3 -2.59 -6.86 -11.72
N ARG A 4 -2.99 -7.82 -12.55
CA ARG A 4 -3.82 -8.93 -12.12
C ARG A 4 -3.00 -10.19 -11.88
N TYR A 5 -3.26 -10.85 -10.78
CA TYR A 5 -2.67 -12.14 -10.42
C TYR A 5 -3.75 -13.15 -10.11
N ARG A 6 -3.40 -14.43 -10.30
CA ARG A 6 -4.26 -15.49 -9.82
C ARG A 6 -4.27 -15.48 -8.30
N LYS A 7 -5.45 -15.52 -7.74
CA LYS A 7 -5.63 -15.52 -6.28
C LYS A 7 -5.51 -16.93 -5.74
N GLU A 8 -4.35 -17.24 -5.25
CA GLU A 8 -4.15 -18.40 -4.40
C GLU A 8 -3.28 -17.87 -3.28
N PRO A 9 -3.85 -17.54 -2.11
CA PRO A 9 -3.39 -16.50 -1.20
C PRO A 9 -1.87 -16.32 -1.20
N PHE A 10 -1.36 -15.36 -1.93
CA PHE A 10 0.08 -15.09 -2.09
C PHE A 10 0.90 -16.32 -2.43
N ARG A 11 0.39 -17.21 -3.31
CA ARG A 11 1.13 -18.40 -3.70
C ARG A 11 2.52 -18.05 -4.25
N ASP A 12 2.60 -16.95 -5.00
CA ASP A 12 3.85 -16.41 -5.48
C ASP A 12 4.07 -15.06 -4.80
N VAL A 13 4.32 -15.11 -3.48
CA VAL A 13 4.44 -13.91 -2.65
C VAL A 13 5.58 -13.01 -3.09
N ASP A 14 6.70 -13.59 -3.50
CA ASP A 14 7.84 -12.77 -3.93
C ASP A 14 7.51 -11.94 -5.15
N ARG A 15 6.78 -12.52 -6.08
CA ARG A 15 6.36 -11.82 -7.30
C ARG A 15 5.35 -10.73 -6.96
N THR A 16 4.38 -11.02 -6.11
CA THR A 16 3.40 -10.03 -5.67
C THR A 16 4.10 -8.85 -5.00
N LEU A 17 5.02 -9.11 -4.08
CA LEU A 17 5.76 -8.07 -3.40
C LEU A 17 6.61 -7.26 -4.37
N ALA A 18 7.21 -7.90 -5.37
CA ALA A 18 8.00 -7.20 -6.38
C ALA A 18 7.14 -6.23 -7.18
N VAL A 19 5.94 -6.63 -7.58
CA VAL A 19 5.02 -5.76 -8.32
C VAL A 19 4.53 -4.61 -7.44
N MET A 20 4.21 -4.88 -6.18
CA MET A 20 3.83 -3.84 -5.23
C MET A 20 4.92 -2.78 -5.10
N GLY A 21 6.17 -3.22 -4.97
CA GLY A 21 7.32 -2.32 -4.89
C GLY A 21 7.51 -1.50 -6.16
N GLU A 22 7.35 -2.12 -7.33
CA GLU A 22 7.44 -1.41 -8.60
C GLU A 22 6.36 -0.34 -8.73
N LEU A 23 5.12 -0.67 -8.39
CA LEU A 23 4.01 0.27 -8.46
C LEU A 23 4.21 1.43 -7.48
N ALA A 24 4.66 1.13 -6.28
CA ALA A 24 4.93 2.16 -5.28
C ALA A 24 6.00 3.14 -5.77
N ARG A 25 7.08 2.62 -6.34
CA ARG A 25 8.17 3.46 -6.87
C ARG A 25 7.73 4.24 -8.10
N ALA A 26 6.98 3.61 -8.99
CA ALA A 26 6.54 4.26 -10.22
C ALA A 26 5.65 5.46 -9.95
N GLU A 27 4.83 5.40 -8.90
CA GLU A 27 3.84 6.44 -8.63
C GLU A 27 4.20 7.36 -7.45
N GLN A 28 5.36 7.19 -6.85
CA GLN A 28 5.80 8.09 -5.77
C GLN A 28 5.93 9.54 -6.22
N THR A 29 6.10 9.77 -7.50
CA THR A 29 6.20 11.11 -8.07
C THR A 29 4.89 11.60 -8.66
N SER A 30 3.82 10.80 -8.63
CA SER A 30 2.54 11.25 -9.17
C SER A 30 1.96 12.38 -8.33
N PRO A 31 1.33 13.38 -8.97
CA PRO A 31 0.74 14.51 -8.24
C PRO A 31 -0.28 14.06 -7.19
N GLU A 32 -1.09 13.06 -7.49
CA GLU A 32 -2.13 12.56 -6.58
C GLU A 32 -1.51 12.03 -5.29
N VAL A 33 -0.48 11.18 -5.42
CA VAL A 33 0.19 10.58 -4.27
C VAL A 33 0.93 11.65 -3.46
N ARG A 34 1.68 12.52 -4.14
CA ARG A 34 2.46 13.55 -3.47
C ARG A 34 1.60 14.56 -2.74
N ARG A 35 0.54 15.03 -3.36
CA ARG A 35 -0.37 16.00 -2.72
C ARG A 35 -1.04 15.39 -1.51
N THR A 36 -1.46 14.13 -1.59
CA THR A 36 -2.08 13.45 -0.47
C THR A 36 -1.09 13.31 0.68
N ALA A 37 0.12 12.83 0.41
CA ALA A 37 1.15 12.67 1.43
C ALA A 37 1.54 14.01 2.06
N ASP A 38 1.74 15.04 1.24
CA ASP A 38 2.08 16.38 1.74
C ASP A 38 0.97 16.96 2.60
N SER A 39 -0.28 16.80 2.18
CA SER A 39 -1.42 17.29 2.94
C SER A 39 -1.54 16.59 4.30
N LEU A 40 -1.35 15.28 4.34
CA LEU A 40 -1.46 14.51 5.58
C LEU A 40 -0.34 14.82 6.56
N THR A 41 0.82 15.16 6.06
CA THR A 41 2.01 15.39 6.90
C THR A 41 2.36 16.85 7.08
N ARG A 42 1.46 17.75 6.71
CA ARG A 42 1.69 19.19 6.83
C ARG A 42 2.01 19.57 8.27
N GLY A 43 3.09 20.32 8.44
CA GLY A 43 3.53 20.75 9.76
C GLY A 43 4.39 19.75 10.51
N LEU A 44 4.62 18.56 9.95
CA LEU A 44 5.46 17.55 10.56
C LEU A 44 6.85 17.53 9.93
N ASP A 45 7.86 17.27 10.76
CA ASP A 45 9.24 17.10 10.29
C ASP A 45 9.41 15.65 9.83
N HIS A 46 9.79 15.45 8.59
CA HIS A 46 9.86 14.12 8.00
C HIS A 46 10.94 13.24 8.64
N ASP A 47 11.92 13.81 9.30
CA ASP A 47 12.97 13.03 9.98
C ASP A 47 12.63 12.74 11.44
N LYS A 48 11.97 13.68 12.11
CA LYS A 48 11.75 13.60 13.55
C LYS A 48 10.38 13.07 13.92
N ASP A 49 9.37 13.33 13.11
CA ASP A 49 7.98 13.02 13.45
C ASP A 49 7.47 11.75 12.77
N ARG A 50 8.34 10.77 12.58
CA ARG A 50 8.00 9.55 11.81
C ARG A 50 6.80 8.80 12.38
N ASN A 51 6.69 8.71 13.69
CA ASN A 51 5.54 8.03 14.31
C ASN A 51 4.23 8.77 14.03
N ASN A 52 4.26 10.10 14.08
CA ASN A 52 3.09 10.91 13.78
C ASN A 52 2.72 10.84 12.31
N ILE A 53 3.72 10.80 11.44
CA ILE A 53 3.51 10.64 10.00
C ILE A 53 2.84 9.30 9.72
N ALA A 54 3.37 8.22 10.29
CA ALA A 54 2.80 6.90 10.12
C ALA A 54 1.36 6.84 10.63
N THR A 55 1.09 7.45 11.78
CA THR A 55 -0.26 7.51 12.35
C THR A 55 -1.22 8.25 11.43
N ARG A 56 -0.81 9.39 10.88
CA ARG A 56 -1.68 10.17 9.99
C ARG A 56 -1.98 9.42 8.70
N ILE A 57 -0.99 8.74 8.13
CA ILE A 57 -1.20 7.92 6.95
C ILE A 57 -2.14 6.76 7.26
N TRP A 58 -1.92 6.08 8.38
CA TRP A 58 -2.80 4.99 8.81
C TRP A 58 -4.24 5.44 9.01
N LEU A 59 -4.45 6.59 9.67
CA LEU A 59 -5.79 7.13 9.88
C LEU A 59 -6.47 7.47 8.55
N PHE A 60 -5.72 8.05 7.61
CA PHE A 60 -6.24 8.33 6.28
C PHE A 60 -6.72 7.05 5.60
N LEU A 61 -5.88 6.02 5.60
CA LEU A 61 -6.22 4.75 4.97
C LEU A 61 -7.45 4.13 5.60
N MET A 62 -7.55 4.17 6.94
CA MET A 62 -8.67 3.58 7.66
C MET A 62 -9.98 4.34 7.47
N ARG A 63 -9.91 5.67 7.28
CA ARG A 63 -11.08 6.52 7.17
C ARG A 63 -11.55 6.75 5.75
N GLU A 64 -10.60 6.89 4.82
CA GLU A 64 -10.91 7.33 3.46
C GLU A 64 -10.90 6.22 2.43
N ILE A 65 -10.23 5.11 2.71
CA ILE A 65 -10.14 3.99 1.79
C ILE A 65 -10.94 2.82 2.35
N ARG A 66 -11.96 2.40 1.58
CA ARG A 66 -12.79 1.28 1.97
C ARG A 66 -12.09 -0.03 1.68
N TYR A 67 -12.04 -0.93 2.65
CA TYR A 67 -11.46 -2.25 2.44
C TYR A 67 -12.44 -3.12 1.66
N LEU A 68 -12.01 -3.60 0.50
CA LEU A 68 -12.78 -4.54 -0.33
C LEU A 68 -11.84 -5.64 -0.79
N PRO A 69 -12.17 -6.91 -0.48
CA PRO A 69 -11.35 -8.02 -0.97
C PRO A 69 -11.44 -8.16 -2.49
N ASP A 70 -10.41 -8.78 -3.07
CA ASP A 70 -10.39 -9.03 -4.49
C ASP A 70 -11.49 -10.00 -4.90
N PRO A 71 -11.96 -9.91 -6.17
CA PRO A 71 -12.90 -10.89 -6.69
C PRO A 71 -12.36 -12.32 -6.65
N ASN A 72 -13.26 -13.26 -6.58
CA ASN A 72 -12.92 -14.68 -6.52
C ASN A 72 -11.95 -15.10 -7.63
N GLY A 73 -10.92 -15.82 -7.24
CA GLY A 73 -9.97 -16.42 -8.16
C GLY A 73 -8.95 -15.46 -8.77
N THR A 74 -9.02 -14.18 -8.44
CA THR A 74 -8.08 -13.21 -8.97
C THR A 74 -7.53 -12.33 -7.86
N GLU A 75 -6.30 -11.88 -8.05
CA GLU A 75 -5.69 -10.87 -7.21
C GLU A 75 -5.34 -9.68 -8.07
N LEU A 76 -5.83 -8.52 -7.67
CA LEU A 76 -5.54 -7.26 -8.34
C LEU A 76 -4.61 -6.44 -7.46
N VAL A 77 -3.38 -6.24 -7.93
CA VAL A 77 -2.49 -5.30 -7.26
C VAL A 77 -2.75 -3.93 -7.85
N GLN A 78 -3.48 -3.12 -7.11
CA GLN A 78 -3.84 -1.77 -7.55
C GLN A 78 -2.65 -0.83 -7.41
N SER A 79 -2.50 0.06 -8.38
CA SER A 79 -1.52 1.13 -8.25
C SER A 79 -1.99 2.14 -7.20
N PRO A 80 -1.06 2.91 -6.58
CA PRO A 80 -1.43 3.94 -5.62
C PRO A 80 -2.46 4.93 -6.14
N VAL A 81 -2.31 5.42 -7.37
CA VAL A 81 -3.28 6.34 -7.96
C VAL A 81 -4.63 5.69 -8.12
N ALA A 82 -4.67 4.42 -8.54
CA ALA A 82 -5.93 3.69 -8.69
C ALA A 82 -6.68 3.56 -7.35
N VAL A 83 -5.96 3.32 -6.26
CA VAL A 83 -6.56 3.27 -4.93
C VAL A 83 -7.15 4.62 -4.54
N LEU A 84 -6.40 5.70 -4.76
CA LEU A 84 -6.89 7.04 -4.44
C LEU A 84 -8.13 7.41 -5.26
N GLU A 85 -8.14 7.05 -6.53
CA GLU A 85 -9.27 7.36 -7.42
C GLU A 85 -10.51 6.54 -7.10
N SER A 86 -10.34 5.25 -6.82
CA SER A 86 -11.47 4.37 -6.55
C SER A 86 -12.00 4.49 -5.13
N GLY A 87 -11.14 4.84 -4.18
CA GLY A 87 -11.49 4.92 -2.77
C GLY A 87 -11.64 3.57 -2.09
N HIS A 88 -11.22 2.49 -2.74
CA HIS A 88 -11.25 1.16 -2.12
C HIS A 88 -10.02 0.33 -2.53
N ALA A 89 -9.67 -0.61 -1.68
CA ALA A 89 -8.55 -1.52 -1.92
C ALA A 89 -8.59 -2.70 -0.95
N ASP A 90 -7.85 -3.75 -1.26
CA ASP A 90 -7.54 -4.80 -0.31
C ASP A 90 -6.20 -4.50 0.38
N CYS A 91 -5.64 -5.49 1.11
CA CYS A 91 -4.40 -5.27 1.85
C CYS A 91 -3.23 -4.91 0.93
N ASP A 92 -3.14 -5.50 -0.25
CA ASP A 92 -2.08 -5.20 -1.22
C ASP A 92 -2.13 -3.74 -1.65
N GLY A 93 -3.30 -3.27 -2.01
CA GLY A 93 -3.49 -1.90 -2.46
C GLY A 93 -3.21 -0.88 -1.36
N LEU A 94 -3.68 -1.15 -0.15
CA LEU A 94 -3.42 -0.28 1.01
C LEU A 94 -1.93 -0.20 1.31
N ALA A 95 -1.24 -1.33 1.34
CA ALA A 95 0.20 -1.35 1.63
C ALA A 95 0.99 -0.64 0.53
N THR A 96 0.63 -0.87 -0.73
CA THR A 96 1.30 -0.22 -1.86
C THR A 96 1.12 1.30 -1.82
N LEU A 97 -0.08 1.77 -1.54
CA LEU A 97 -0.36 3.20 -1.41
C LEU A 97 0.43 3.80 -0.24
N ALA A 98 0.42 3.14 0.91
CA ALA A 98 1.17 3.62 2.08
C ALA A 98 2.66 3.77 1.76
N ALA A 99 3.25 2.75 1.14
CA ALA A 99 4.66 2.78 0.77
C ALA A 99 4.97 3.90 -0.22
N SER A 100 4.09 4.11 -1.19
CA SER A 100 4.26 5.16 -2.19
C SER A 100 4.19 6.56 -1.57
N MET A 101 3.24 6.77 -0.67
CA MET A 101 3.14 8.05 0.04
C MET A 101 4.38 8.31 0.89
N LEU A 102 4.85 7.31 1.63
CA LEU A 102 6.06 7.46 2.43
C LEU A 102 7.28 7.77 1.56
N SER A 103 7.42 7.04 0.44
CA SER A 103 8.53 7.29 -0.48
C SER A 103 8.48 8.70 -1.07
N SER A 104 7.29 9.22 -1.34
CA SER A 104 7.12 10.56 -1.92
C SER A 104 7.64 11.66 -1.01
N ILE A 105 7.71 11.41 0.29
CA ILE A 105 8.24 12.36 1.28
C ILE A 105 9.59 11.92 1.84
N GLY A 106 10.25 10.96 1.18
CA GLY A 106 11.62 10.58 1.51
C GLY A 106 11.76 9.56 2.63
N ILE A 107 10.72 8.86 3.00
CA ILE A 107 10.77 7.85 4.05
C ILE A 107 10.73 6.46 3.42
N GLU A 108 11.73 5.65 3.72
CA GLU A 108 11.76 4.27 3.25
C GLU A 108 10.80 3.41 4.06
N SER A 109 10.19 2.46 3.38
CA SER A 109 9.32 1.49 4.01
C SER A 109 9.49 0.14 3.32
N GLY A 110 8.87 -0.89 3.88
CA GLY A 110 8.88 -2.22 3.31
C GLY A 110 7.51 -2.85 3.46
N PHE A 111 7.45 -4.13 3.11
CA PHE A 111 6.23 -4.90 3.25
C PHE A 111 6.47 -6.08 4.16
N ARG A 112 5.47 -6.42 4.96
CA ARG A 112 5.50 -7.61 5.79
C ARG A 112 4.28 -8.47 5.45
N VAL A 113 4.53 -9.74 5.22
CA VAL A 113 3.48 -10.72 4.95
C VAL A 113 3.28 -11.61 6.17
N VAL A 114 2.07 -12.08 6.38
CA VAL A 114 1.70 -12.87 7.56
C VAL A 114 0.98 -14.12 7.13
N ALA A 115 1.35 -15.25 7.74
CA ALA A 115 0.65 -16.51 7.58
C ALA A 115 -0.02 -16.85 8.91
N TRP A 116 -1.34 -17.06 8.90
CA TRP A 116 -2.09 -17.30 10.14
C TRP A 116 -2.38 -18.76 10.41
N GLU A 117 -2.81 -19.48 9.41
CA GLU A 117 -3.28 -20.86 9.60
C GLU A 117 -2.26 -21.90 9.20
N LYS A 118 -1.56 -21.67 8.10
CA LYS A 118 -0.55 -22.57 7.58
C LYS A 118 0.74 -21.84 7.34
N GLU A 119 1.83 -22.47 7.76
CA GLU A 119 3.15 -22.02 7.39
C GLU A 119 3.22 -21.91 5.86
N ASP A 120 3.85 -20.88 5.34
CA ASP A 120 4.03 -20.60 3.92
C ASP A 120 2.75 -20.22 3.15
N VAL A 121 1.61 -20.11 3.82
CA VAL A 121 0.39 -19.61 3.19
C VAL A 121 0.12 -18.21 3.73
N TYR A 122 0.59 -17.20 3.01
CA TYR A 122 0.50 -15.81 3.43
C TYR A 122 -0.86 -15.22 3.06
N GLU A 123 -1.57 -14.71 4.04
CA GLU A 123 -2.94 -14.23 3.91
C GLU A 123 -3.07 -12.71 4.00
N HIS A 124 -2.03 -12.04 4.46
CA HIS A 124 -2.07 -10.59 4.66
C HIS A 124 -0.71 -9.96 4.44
N VAL A 125 -0.73 -8.74 3.93
CA VAL A 125 0.48 -7.91 3.78
C VAL A 125 0.18 -6.50 4.30
N TYR A 126 1.19 -5.87 4.88
CA TYR A 126 1.10 -4.48 5.32
C TYR A 126 2.45 -3.78 5.19
N ALA A 127 2.42 -2.46 5.14
CA ALA A 127 3.63 -1.64 5.06
C ALA A 127 4.29 -1.50 6.43
N ILE A 128 5.61 -1.48 6.43
CA ILE A 128 6.39 -1.29 7.65
C ILE A 128 7.43 -0.18 7.50
#